data_d2483666ad6f7dd5e8a139922eff17bb
#
_entry.id   d2483666ad6f7dd5e8a139922eff17bb
#
_cell.length_a   1.000
_cell.length_b   1.000
_cell.length_c   1.000
_cell.angle_alpha   90.00
_cell.angle_beta   90.00
_cell.angle_gamma   90.00
#
_symmetry.space_group_name_H-M   'P 1'
#
loop_
_entity.id
_entity.type
_entity.pdbx_description
1 polymer ?
#
loop_
_entity_poly.entity_id
_entity_poly.type
_entity_poly.pdbx_seq_one_letter_code
_entity_poly.pdbx_strand_id
1 'polypeptide(L)'
;MSDASSLLAGISDRIAQAARLARRQPDAVTLVAISKTQPAEAIEPLILAGQRTFGENRVQEAEAKWPALREGHSGLSLHLVGQLQSNKAEDAVRLFDCIHSLDRGSLVAALARAMDKAGRQVPCFVQVNIGAEIGRASCRERV
;
A
#
# COMPACT_ATOMS: atom_id res chain seq x y z
N MET A 1 7.81 26.45 -5.56
CA MET A 1 7.48 25.01 -5.46
C MET A 1 7.48 24.66 -3.98
N SER A 2 6.49 23.89 -3.53
CA SER A 2 6.52 23.37 -2.18
C SER A 2 7.70 22.40 -2.03
N ASP A 3 8.26 22.26 -0.83
CA ASP A 3 9.33 21.30 -0.53
C ASP A 3 8.94 19.86 -0.95
N ALA A 4 7.67 19.48 -0.72
CA ALA A 4 7.11 18.19 -1.14
C ALA A 4 7.20 17.95 -2.66
N SER A 5 6.92 18.96 -3.47
CA SER A 5 6.99 18.88 -4.94
C SER A 5 8.41 18.63 -5.43
N SER A 6 9.36 19.34 -4.86
CA SER A 6 10.79 19.21 -5.19
C SER A 6 11.35 17.85 -4.78
N LEU A 7 11.00 17.38 -3.58
CA LEU A 7 11.42 16.06 -3.08
C LEU A 7 10.82 14.93 -3.92
N LEU A 8 9.53 15.02 -4.26
CA LEU A 8 8.87 14.01 -5.09
C LEU A 8 9.48 13.95 -6.50
N ALA A 9 9.75 15.11 -7.11
CA ALA A 9 10.41 15.19 -8.41
C ALA A 9 11.79 14.52 -8.38
N GLY A 10 12.61 14.79 -7.37
CA GLY A 10 13.92 14.17 -7.20
C GLY A 10 13.88 12.64 -7.08
N ILE A 11 12.88 12.10 -6.38
CA ILE A 11 12.67 10.65 -6.28
C ILE A 11 12.24 10.08 -7.64
N SER A 12 11.31 10.73 -8.31
CA SER A 12 10.81 10.31 -9.62
C SER A 12 11.91 10.30 -10.69
N ASP A 13 12.78 11.28 -10.68
CA ASP A 13 13.95 11.35 -11.57
C ASP A 13 14.91 10.18 -11.34
N ARG A 14 15.18 9.83 -10.09
CA ARG A 14 16.01 8.66 -9.74
C ARG A 14 15.37 7.34 -10.21
N ILE A 15 14.08 7.19 -10.05
CA ILE A 15 13.32 6.02 -10.56
C ILE A 15 13.43 5.96 -12.08
N ALA A 16 13.21 7.08 -12.77
CA ALA A 16 13.29 7.15 -14.22
C ALA A 16 14.68 6.81 -14.75
N GLN A 17 15.73 7.31 -14.09
CA GLN A 17 17.10 6.97 -14.44
C GLN A 17 17.38 5.48 -14.27
N ALA A 18 17.02 4.89 -13.15
CA ALA A 18 17.21 3.46 -12.89
C ALA A 18 16.40 2.57 -13.87
N ALA A 19 15.18 2.96 -14.19
CA ALA A 19 14.35 2.26 -15.16
C ALA A 19 14.99 2.25 -16.55
N ARG A 20 15.50 3.40 -17.02
CA ARG A 20 16.21 3.50 -18.31
C ARG A 20 17.45 2.62 -18.35
N LEU A 21 18.26 2.59 -17.29
CA LEU A 21 19.42 1.71 -17.18
C LEU A 21 19.01 0.22 -17.28
N ALA A 22 17.88 -0.14 -16.73
CA ALA A 22 17.31 -1.48 -16.81
C ALA A 22 16.52 -1.74 -18.11
N ARG A 23 16.55 -0.82 -19.08
CA ARG A 23 15.77 -0.87 -20.34
C ARG A 23 14.27 -1.05 -20.11
N ARG A 24 13.75 -0.42 -19.07
CA ARG A 24 12.33 -0.40 -18.73
C ARG A 24 11.77 1.01 -18.93
N GLN A 25 10.48 1.09 -19.21
CA GLN A 25 9.78 2.37 -19.22
C GLN A 25 9.67 2.91 -17.77
N PRO A 26 9.89 4.20 -17.54
CA PRO A 26 9.76 4.78 -16.19
C PRO A 26 8.37 4.59 -15.55
N ASP A 27 7.31 4.61 -16.35
CA ASP A 27 5.93 4.40 -15.92
C ASP A 27 5.59 2.94 -15.55
N ALA A 28 6.50 1.99 -15.88
CA ALA A 28 6.39 0.61 -15.41
C ALA A 28 6.74 0.45 -13.91
N VAL A 29 7.19 1.52 -13.26
CA VAL A 29 7.54 1.55 -11.83
C VAL A 29 6.57 2.47 -11.09
N THR A 30 5.82 1.93 -10.15
CA THR A 30 4.90 2.71 -9.33
C THR A 30 5.55 3.04 -7.99
N LEU A 31 5.66 4.33 -7.69
CA LEU A 31 6.09 4.80 -6.37
C LEU A 31 4.92 4.72 -5.39
N VAL A 32 5.07 3.94 -4.33
CA VAL A 32 4.14 3.89 -3.21
C VAL A 32 4.71 4.72 -2.06
N ALA A 33 4.10 5.86 -1.77
CA ALA A 33 4.49 6.71 -0.66
C ALA A 33 3.96 6.16 0.67
N ILE A 34 4.84 5.75 1.55
CA ILE A 34 4.45 5.20 2.85
C ILE A 34 4.05 6.32 3.79
N SER A 35 2.80 6.33 4.20
CA SER A 35 2.16 7.38 5.01
C SER A 35 1.79 6.95 6.43
N LYS A 36 2.27 5.77 6.85
CA LYS A 36 2.08 5.31 8.24
C LYS A 36 2.57 6.36 9.24
N THR A 37 1.86 6.49 10.34
CA THR A 37 2.17 7.45 11.42
C THR A 37 2.12 8.93 11.04
N GLN A 38 1.79 9.24 9.79
CA GLN A 38 1.66 10.63 9.33
C GLN A 38 0.20 11.09 9.38
N PRO A 39 -0.07 12.29 9.89
CA PRO A 39 -1.42 12.84 9.85
C PRO A 39 -1.81 13.26 8.43
N ALA A 40 -3.11 13.48 8.20
CA ALA A 40 -3.64 13.84 6.89
C ALA A 40 -2.99 15.12 6.33
N GLU A 41 -2.73 16.10 7.19
CA GLU A 41 -2.10 17.39 6.84
C GLU A 41 -0.67 17.23 6.30
N ALA A 42 0.03 16.17 6.68
CA ALA A 42 1.36 15.86 6.17
C ALA A 42 1.31 15.09 4.83
N ILE A 43 0.20 14.41 4.55
CA ILE A 43 -0.01 13.65 3.31
C ILE A 43 -0.50 14.57 2.18
N GLU A 44 -1.35 15.53 2.50
CA GLU A 44 -2.01 16.41 1.52
C GLU A 44 -1.03 17.15 0.59
N PRO A 45 0.11 17.71 1.06
CA PRO A 45 1.09 18.32 0.17
C PRO A 45 1.65 17.38 -0.90
N LEU A 46 1.78 16.09 -0.61
CA LEU A 46 2.20 15.08 -1.59
C LEU A 46 1.11 14.79 -2.62
N ILE A 47 -0.15 14.76 -2.19
CA ILE A 47 -1.31 14.61 -3.10
C ILE A 47 -1.36 15.80 -4.06
N LEU A 48 -1.21 17.00 -3.55
CA LEU A 48 -1.17 18.23 -4.35
C LEU A 48 0.02 18.27 -5.30
N ALA A 49 1.15 17.68 -4.93
CA ALA A 49 2.33 17.51 -5.78
C ALA A 49 2.18 16.43 -6.86
N GLY A 50 1.07 15.67 -6.87
CA GLY A 50 0.76 14.67 -7.88
C GLY A 50 0.94 13.22 -7.45
N GLN A 51 1.36 12.94 -6.21
CA GLN A 51 1.41 11.56 -5.71
C GLN A 51 0.00 10.99 -5.59
N ARG A 52 -0.21 9.77 -6.08
CA ARG A 52 -1.53 9.12 -6.09
C ARG A 52 -1.57 7.79 -5.35
N THR A 53 -0.43 7.10 -5.21
CA THR A 53 -0.36 5.79 -4.59
C THR A 53 0.31 5.89 -3.23
N PHE A 54 -0.39 5.46 -2.19
CA PHE A 54 0.08 5.53 -0.80
C PHE A 54 0.03 4.17 -0.13
N GLY A 55 0.87 3.98 0.89
CA GLY A 55 0.95 2.75 1.65
C GLY A 55 0.76 2.95 3.15
N GLU A 56 -0.03 2.08 3.74
CA GLU A 56 -0.30 2.04 5.19
C GLU A 56 0.06 0.69 5.79
N ASN A 57 0.40 0.67 7.06
CA ASN A 57 0.72 -0.56 7.76
C ASN A 57 -0.48 -1.17 8.50
N ARG A 58 -1.43 -0.34 8.94
CA ARG A 58 -2.53 -0.75 9.81
C ARG A 58 -3.87 -0.31 9.26
N VAL A 59 -4.83 -1.23 9.24
CA VAL A 59 -6.19 -0.97 8.80
C VAL A 59 -6.84 0.15 9.61
N GLN A 60 -6.76 0.09 10.95
CA GLN A 60 -7.39 1.08 11.84
C GLN A 60 -6.85 2.50 11.64
N GLU A 61 -5.54 2.65 11.48
CA GLU A 61 -4.94 3.95 11.21
C GLU A 61 -5.39 4.52 9.86
N ALA A 62 -5.46 3.66 8.86
CA ALA A 62 -5.93 4.04 7.53
C ALA A 62 -7.42 4.42 7.54
N GLU A 63 -8.27 3.69 8.25
CA GLU A 63 -9.71 4.00 8.39
C GLU A 63 -9.95 5.38 9.03
N ALA A 64 -9.08 5.80 9.92
CA ALA A 64 -9.23 7.08 10.61
C ALA A 64 -8.94 8.30 9.72
N LYS A 65 -8.12 8.17 8.67
CA LYS A 65 -7.67 9.33 7.88
C LYS A 65 -8.01 9.27 6.38
N TRP A 66 -8.02 8.08 5.76
CA TRP A 66 -8.14 7.96 4.30
C TRP A 66 -9.53 8.25 3.73
N PRO A 67 -10.67 7.96 4.41
CA PRO A 67 -11.97 8.34 3.88
C PRO A 67 -12.08 9.83 3.61
N ALA A 68 -11.65 10.68 4.54
CA ALA A 68 -11.68 12.13 4.37
C ALA A 68 -10.74 12.62 3.24
N LEU A 69 -9.52 12.05 3.14
CA LEU A 69 -8.59 12.38 2.06
C LEU A 69 -9.15 12.00 0.69
N ARG A 70 -9.83 10.85 0.57
CA ARG A 70 -10.46 10.42 -0.69
C ARG A 70 -11.68 11.26 -1.07
N GLU A 71 -12.42 11.76 -0.09
CA GLU A 71 -13.54 12.67 -0.34
C GLU A 71 -13.04 14.00 -0.93
N GLY A 72 -11.91 14.51 -0.44
CA GLY A 72 -11.30 15.74 -0.93
C GLY A 72 -10.47 15.59 -2.21
N HIS A 73 -10.01 14.39 -2.53
CA HIS A 73 -9.09 14.15 -3.66
C HIS A 73 -9.44 12.87 -4.42
N SER A 74 -9.64 12.99 -5.72
CA SER A 74 -9.94 11.84 -6.58
C SER A 74 -8.67 11.09 -7.04
N GLY A 75 -8.85 9.83 -7.45
CA GLY A 75 -7.80 9.03 -8.09
C GLY A 75 -6.70 8.54 -7.13
N LEU A 76 -6.97 8.51 -5.82
CA LEU A 76 -6.04 7.98 -4.83
C LEU A 76 -6.12 6.45 -4.77
N SER A 77 -4.97 5.80 -4.78
CA SER A 77 -4.79 4.35 -4.58
C SER A 77 -4.11 4.10 -3.24
N LEU A 78 -4.71 3.26 -2.42
CA LEU A 78 -4.22 2.94 -1.08
C LEU A 78 -3.83 1.48 -0.97
N HIS A 79 -2.58 1.23 -0.61
CA HIS A 79 -2.01 -0.10 -0.47
C HIS A 79 -1.78 -0.46 1.00
N LEU A 80 -2.16 -1.67 1.40
CA LEU A 80 -1.78 -2.21 2.69
C LEU A 80 -0.45 -2.93 2.56
N VAL A 81 0.60 -2.39 3.19
CA VAL A 81 1.95 -2.95 3.14
C VAL A 81 2.35 -3.67 4.44
N GLY A 82 1.63 -3.43 5.52
CA GLY A 82 1.82 -4.11 6.80
C GLY A 82 1.10 -5.44 6.89
N GLN A 83 1.42 -6.22 7.93
CA GLN A 83 0.76 -7.49 8.19
C GLN A 83 -0.74 -7.32 8.42
N LEU A 84 -1.54 -8.23 7.86
CA LEU A 84 -2.98 -8.23 7.99
C LEU A 84 -3.44 -9.43 8.84
N GLN A 85 -4.16 -9.14 9.90
CA GLN A 85 -4.86 -10.15 10.67
C GLN A 85 -6.09 -10.64 9.91
N SER A 86 -6.38 -11.94 9.96
CA SER A 86 -7.52 -12.52 9.21
C SER A 86 -8.87 -11.93 9.62
N ASN A 87 -9.03 -11.54 10.90
CA ASN A 87 -10.25 -10.89 11.41
C ASN A 87 -10.44 -9.44 10.92
N LYS A 88 -9.45 -8.86 10.22
CA LYS A 88 -9.52 -7.52 9.60
C LYS A 88 -9.64 -7.57 8.08
N ALA A 89 -9.81 -8.76 7.50
CA ALA A 89 -9.88 -8.94 6.05
C ALA A 89 -11.03 -8.16 5.40
N GLU A 90 -12.20 -8.13 6.02
CA GLU A 90 -13.36 -7.39 5.48
C GLU A 90 -13.10 -5.88 5.45
N ASP A 91 -12.55 -5.32 6.52
CA ASP A 91 -12.21 -3.89 6.58
C ASP A 91 -11.12 -3.55 5.56
N ALA A 92 -10.11 -4.41 5.42
CA ALA A 92 -9.05 -4.24 4.44
C ALA A 92 -9.58 -4.25 3.01
N VAL A 93 -10.44 -5.19 2.65
CA VAL A 93 -11.05 -5.29 1.31
C VAL A 93 -11.90 -4.06 0.98
N ARG A 94 -12.57 -3.48 1.95
CA ARG A 94 -13.36 -2.26 1.74
C ARG A 94 -12.50 -1.01 1.52
N LEU A 95 -11.37 -0.92 2.22
CA LEU A 95 -10.57 0.29 2.28
C LEU A 95 -9.41 0.32 1.28
N PHE A 96 -8.70 -0.80 1.09
CA PHE A 96 -7.49 -0.86 0.29
C PHE A 96 -7.73 -1.28 -1.15
N ASP A 97 -6.89 -0.76 -2.05
CA ASP A 97 -6.91 -1.08 -3.48
C ASP A 97 -5.90 -2.19 -3.83
N CYS A 98 -4.96 -2.47 -2.93
CA CYS A 98 -3.97 -3.54 -3.07
C CYS A 98 -3.47 -3.97 -1.69
N ILE A 99 -3.18 -5.27 -1.52
CA ILE A 99 -2.64 -5.85 -0.30
C ILE A 99 -1.31 -6.52 -0.62
N HIS A 100 -0.23 -6.12 0.08
CA HIS A 100 1.13 -6.61 -0.16
C HIS A 100 1.57 -7.73 0.79
N SER A 101 0.74 -8.11 1.74
CA SER A 101 1.11 -8.97 2.87
C SER A 101 0.39 -10.32 2.89
N LEU A 102 0.05 -10.85 1.71
CA LEU A 102 -0.55 -12.18 1.60
C LEU A 102 0.52 -13.25 1.82
N ASP A 103 0.49 -13.88 2.97
CA ASP A 103 1.62 -14.66 3.48
C ASP A 103 1.25 -16.03 4.06
N ARG A 104 -0.04 -16.37 4.13
CA ARG A 104 -0.54 -17.63 4.70
C ARG A 104 -1.91 -18.03 4.18
N GLY A 105 -2.19 -19.33 4.20
CA GLY A 105 -3.43 -19.90 3.67
C GLY A 105 -4.68 -19.42 4.40
N SER A 106 -4.61 -19.22 5.73
CA SER A 106 -5.74 -18.67 6.51
C SER A 106 -6.14 -17.25 6.08
N LEU A 107 -5.16 -16.43 5.70
CA LEU A 107 -5.42 -15.09 5.16
C LEU A 107 -5.99 -15.14 3.75
N VAL A 108 -5.52 -16.06 2.90
CA VAL A 108 -6.10 -16.29 1.56
C VAL A 108 -7.60 -16.58 1.68
N ALA A 109 -7.98 -17.53 2.56
CA ALA A 109 -9.37 -17.89 2.76
C ALA A 109 -10.20 -16.73 3.31
N ALA A 110 -9.66 -15.95 4.26
CA ALA A 110 -10.35 -14.79 4.82
C ALA A 110 -10.57 -13.69 3.79
N LEU A 111 -9.57 -13.38 2.97
CA LEU A 111 -9.66 -12.38 1.90
C LEU A 111 -10.61 -12.83 0.80
N ALA A 112 -10.60 -14.09 0.40
CA ALA A 112 -11.55 -14.62 -0.60
C ALA A 112 -12.99 -14.41 -0.15
N ARG A 113 -13.32 -14.80 1.09
CA ARG A 113 -14.65 -14.58 1.66
C ARG A 113 -15.04 -13.10 1.75
N ALA A 114 -14.07 -12.25 2.14
CA ALA A 114 -14.30 -10.82 2.24
C ALA A 114 -14.56 -10.17 0.87
N MET A 115 -13.83 -10.59 -0.16
CA MET A 115 -14.04 -10.13 -1.54
C MET A 115 -15.39 -10.57 -2.09
N ASP A 116 -15.78 -11.82 -1.88
CA ASP A 116 -17.09 -12.34 -2.29
C ASP A 116 -18.23 -11.57 -1.60
N LYS A 117 -18.11 -11.34 -0.29
CA LYS A 117 -19.10 -10.58 0.48
C LYS A 117 -19.21 -9.12 0.03
N ALA A 118 -18.10 -8.48 -0.26
CA ALA A 118 -18.05 -7.08 -0.71
C ALA A 118 -18.40 -6.90 -2.19
N GLY A 119 -18.40 -7.97 -2.99
CA GLY A 119 -18.53 -7.90 -4.44
C GLY A 119 -17.38 -7.15 -5.10
N ARG A 120 -16.18 -7.18 -4.50
CA ARG A 120 -15.02 -6.41 -4.90
C ARG A 120 -13.78 -7.28 -4.93
N GLN A 121 -13.02 -7.21 -6.03
CA GLN A 121 -11.72 -7.86 -6.16
C GLN A 121 -10.60 -6.89 -5.77
N VAL A 122 -9.70 -7.33 -4.91
CA VAL A 122 -8.52 -6.56 -4.47
C VAL A 122 -7.26 -7.35 -4.84
N PRO A 123 -6.38 -6.81 -5.69
CA PRO A 123 -5.11 -7.43 -6.01
C PRO A 123 -4.27 -7.66 -4.75
N CYS A 124 -3.61 -8.82 -4.68
CA CYS A 124 -2.74 -9.17 -3.56
C CYS A 124 -1.38 -9.63 -4.07
N PHE A 125 -0.31 -9.12 -3.44
CA PHE A 125 1.04 -9.66 -3.60
C PHE A 125 1.32 -10.71 -2.54
N VAL A 126 1.89 -11.83 -2.96
CA VAL A 126 2.37 -12.86 -2.03
C VAL A 126 3.67 -12.40 -1.39
N GLN A 127 3.67 -12.32 -0.06
CA GLN A 127 4.85 -11.97 0.71
C GLN A 127 5.61 -13.24 1.11
N VAL A 128 6.88 -13.32 0.69
CA VAL A 128 7.77 -14.43 1.02
C VAL A 128 8.92 -13.92 1.89
N ASN A 129 9.18 -14.60 3.02
CA ASN A 129 10.31 -14.29 3.88
C ASN A 129 11.53 -15.12 3.47
N ILE A 130 12.45 -14.50 2.75
CA ILE A 130 13.69 -15.16 2.29
C ILE A 130 14.87 -14.97 3.26
N GLY A 131 14.78 -14.00 4.17
CA GLY A 131 15.85 -13.64 5.11
C GLY A 131 15.76 -14.30 6.47
N ALA A 132 14.82 -15.21 6.70
CA ALA A 132 14.54 -15.83 8.01
C ALA A 132 14.33 -14.80 9.14
N GLU A 133 13.80 -13.62 8.82
CA GLU A 133 13.51 -12.57 9.79
C GLU A 133 12.40 -12.99 10.75
N ILE A 134 12.69 -12.95 12.05
CA ILE A 134 11.72 -13.25 13.10
C ILE A 134 10.65 -12.14 13.15
N GLY A 135 9.37 -12.54 13.23
CA GLY A 135 8.23 -11.62 13.35
C GLY A 135 7.62 -11.17 12.01
N ARG A 136 8.19 -11.57 10.88
CA ARG A 136 7.52 -11.49 9.59
C ARG A 136 6.78 -12.78 9.29
N ALA A 137 5.72 -12.69 8.53
CA ALA A 137 4.63 -13.63 8.45
C ALA A 137 5.00 -15.08 8.11
N SER A 138 5.89 -15.32 7.16
CA SER A 138 6.28 -16.69 6.77
C SER A 138 7.14 -17.44 7.81
N CYS A 139 7.53 -16.78 8.92
CA CYS A 139 8.22 -17.44 10.02
C CYS A 139 7.28 -18.24 10.94
N ARG A 140 5.96 -18.11 10.82
CA ARG A 140 4.98 -18.76 11.70
C ARG A 140 4.53 -20.14 11.23
N GLU A 141 4.83 -20.55 10.02
CA GLU A 141 4.42 -21.85 9.47
C GLU A 141 5.46 -22.97 9.65
N ARG A 142 6.46 -22.77 10.50
CA ARG A 142 7.34 -23.88 10.91
C ARG A 142 6.89 -24.47 12.26
N VAL A 143 5.76 -25.10 12.25
CA VAL A 143 5.38 -26.07 13.29
C VAL A 143 4.93 -27.33 12.61
#